data_d89e820d8ef4ac43438a44ae4cb0451b
#
_entry.id   d89e820d8ef4ac43438a44ae4cb0451b
#
_cell.length_a   1.000
_cell.length_b   1.000
_cell.length_c   1.000
_cell.angle_alpha   90.00
_cell.angle_beta   90.00
_cell.angle_gamma   90.00
#
_symmetry.space_group_name_H-M   'P 1'
#
loop_
_entity.id
_entity.type
_entity.pdbx_description
1 polymer ?
#
loop_
_entity_poly.entity_id
_entity_poly.type
_entity_poly.pdbx_seq_one_letter_code
_entity_poly.pdbx_strand_id
1 'polypeptide(L)'
;MRLISLFIPLLFVLGCSKRSDSSTQIFGHAATGLNISNAIYHNNTREAIDYALSLPQCGGVEVDVRMDANGQLWLFHDQTLESSTDLNGAVESSTTAYLESGRYRSLKQEPLAALTSDLVNVLHKGKTFLDMKGSSVANKDSLLASLLSLNLDTAQFSLIVPTEALFHLFKNRFPTYLALHEFSDLSSSLLESEPELRGICIRNEKITREQVNFLKSIHKKTLIYEVRSPKGIASALNKNPEALLSDDLKLAIGLRY
;
A
#
# COMPACT_ATOMS: atom_id res chain seq x y z
N MET A 1 44.57 -55.48 -17.90
CA MET A 1 43.41 -54.75 -17.32
C MET A 1 43.75 -53.26 -17.35
N ARG A 2 43.13 -52.49 -18.26
CA ARG A 2 43.29 -51.05 -18.31
C ARG A 2 42.03 -50.40 -17.67
N LEU A 3 42.23 -49.69 -16.55
CA LEU A 3 41.20 -48.86 -15.95
C LEU A 3 40.97 -47.60 -16.81
N ILE A 4 39.77 -47.46 -17.35
CA ILE A 4 39.30 -46.26 -17.98
C ILE A 4 38.70 -45.38 -16.89
N SER A 5 39.39 -44.30 -16.56
CA SER A 5 38.88 -43.28 -15.61
C SER A 5 37.91 -42.36 -16.34
N LEU A 6 36.63 -42.46 -16.00
CA LEU A 6 35.56 -41.59 -16.58
C LEU A 6 35.55 -40.27 -15.82
N PHE A 7 36.05 -39.21 -16.46
CA PHE A 7 35.97 -37.84 -15.95
C PHE A 7 34.59 -37.26 -16.35
N ILE A 8 33.70 -37.11 -15.40
CA ILE A 8 32.41 -36.39 -15.60
C ILE A 8 32.66 -34.90 -15.27
N PRO A 9 32.60 -33.98 -16.27
CA PRO A 9 32.69 -32.57 -15.97
C PRO A 9 31.37 -32.11 -15.30
N LEU A 10 31.47 -31.69 -14.04
CA LEU A 10 30.39 -31.03 -13.31
C LEU A 10 30.18 -29.61 -13.88
N LEU A 11 29.22 -29.46 -14.80
CA LEU A 11 28.83 -28.14 -15.31
C LEU A 11 28.11 -27.40 -14.18
N PHE A 12 28.82 -26.50 -13.52
CA PHE A 12 28.19 -25.45 -12.69
C PHE A 12 27.49 -24.45 -13.63
N VAL A 13 26.19 -24.62 -13.80
CA VAL A 13 25.34 -23.56 -14.36
C VAL A 13 25.23 -22.46 -13.32
N LEU A 14 26.17 -21.50 -13.38
CA LEU A 14 26.01 -20.22 -12.69
C LEU A 14 24.84 -19.49 -13.34
N GLY A 15 23.64 -19.73 -12.81
CA GLY A 15 22.47 -18.91 -13.12
C GLY A 15 22.74 -17.50 -12.60
N CYS A 16 23.34 -16.63 -13.42
CA CYS A 16 23.31 -15.20 -13.20
C CYS A 16 21.86 -14.73 -13.28
N SER A 17 21.16 -14.72 -12.14
CA SER A 17 19.98 -13.88 -12.02
C SER A 17 20.48 -12.43 -12.18
N LYS A 18 20.20 -11.79 -13.32
CA LYS A 18 20.37 -10.35 -13.46
C LYS A 18 19.53 -9.72 -12.32
N ARG A 19 20.19 -9.26 -11.26
CA ARG A 19 19.58 -8.34 -10.32
C ARG A 19 19.00 -7.19 -11.15
N SER A 20 17.71 -7.00 -11.09
CA SER A 20 17.12 -5.84 -11.76
C SER A 20 17.62 -4.61 -11.03
N ASP A 21 18.27 -3.71 -11.73
CA ASP A 21 18.67 -2.37 -11.26
C ASP A 21 17.41 -1.48 -11.09
N SER A 22 16.39 -2.06 -10.46
CA SER A 22 15.09 -1.41 -10.29
C SER A 22 15.17 -0.35 -9.20
N SER A 23 14.82 0.88 -9.53
CA SER A 23 14.65 1.98 -8.57
C SER A 23 13.38 1.84 -7.72
N THR A 24 12.58 0.79 -7.95
CA THR A 24 11.31 0.51 -7.26
C THR A 24 11.51 0.41 -5.76
N GLN A 25 10.76 1.17 -4.98
CA GLN A 25 10.73 1.07 -3.54
C GLN A 25 9.72 -0.02 -3.11
N ILE A 26 10.02 -0.76 -2.03
CA ILE A 26 9.14 -1.80 -1.49
C ILE A 26 8.44 -1.28 -0.25
N PHE A 27 7.10 -1.35 -0.26
CA PHE A 27 6.22 -0.94 0.83
C PHE A 27 5.38 -2.12 1.30
N GLY A 28 5.04 -2.14 2.58
CA GLY A 28 4.03 -3.07 3.09
C GLY A 28 2.63 -2.61 2.69
N HIS A 29 1.85 -3.46 2.03
CA HIS A 29 0.44 -3.26 1.71
C HIS A 29 -0.39 -3.50 2.98
N ALA A 30 -1.25 -2.57 3.40
CA ALA A 30 -1.91 -2.58 4.70
C ALA A 30 -0.93 -2.90 5.86
N ALA A 31 0.27 -2.32 5.81
CA ALA A 31 1.46 -2.57 6.60
C ALA A 31 2.18 -3.89 6.29
N THR A 32 1.61 -5.07 6.53
CA THR A 32 2.29 -6.37 6.37
C THR A 32 1.65 -7.30 5.35
N GLY A 33 0.61 -6.85 4.66
CA GLY A 33 -0.14 -7.58 3.64
C GLY A 33 -1.59 -7.87 4.03
N LEU A 34 -2.46 -7.84 3.02
CA LEU A 34 -3.87 -8.19 3.16
C LEU A 34 -4.05 -9.71 3.03
N ASN A 35 -4.88 -10.30 3.90
CA ASN A 35 -5.29 -11.72 3.83
C ASN A 35 -4.11 -12.71 3.77
N ILE A 36 -3.05 -12.46 4.51
CA ILE A 36 -1.91 -13.36 4.64
C ILE A 36 -2.15 -14.35 5.78
N SER A 37 -2.31 -15.62 5.45
CA SER A 37 -2.69 -16.68 6.40
C SER A 37 -1.66 -16.93 7.52
N ASN A 38 -0.42 -16.54 7.32
CA ASN A 38 0.68 -16.67 8.29
C ASN A 38 1.19 -15.32 8.80
N ALA A 39 0.40 -14.26 8.69
CA ALA A 39 0.75 -12.96 9.26
C ALA A 39 0.80 -13.06 10.80
N ILE A 40 1.84 -12.47 11.39
CA ILE A 40 2.02 -12.43 12.85
C ILE A 40 1.02 -11.46 13.48
N TYR A 41 0.74 -10.35 12.80
CA TYR A 41 -0.17 -9.30 13.20
C TYR A 41 -1.25 -9.11 12.15
N HIS A 42 -2.44 -8.69 12.58
CA HIS A 42 -3.48 -8.28 11.64
C HIS A 42 -3.03 -7.06 10.85
N ASN A 43 -3.43 -6.98 9.57
CA ASN A 43 -3.16 -5.79 8.76
C ASN A 43 -3.79 -4.52 9.37
N ASN A 44 -3.29 -3.35 8.99
CA ASN A 44 -3.77 -2.06 9.47
C ASN A 44 -3.72 -1.90 11.01
N THR A 45 -2.87 -2.66 11.71
CA THR A 45 -2.64 -2.49 13.14
C THR A 45 -1.33 -1.76 13.41
N ARG A 46 -1.21 -1.16 14.59
CA ARG A 46 0.03 -0.52 15.03
C ARG A 46 1.21 -1.51 15.04
N GLU A 47 0.95 -2.73 15.50
CA GLU A 47 1.95 -3.80 15.59
C GLU A 47 2.45 -4.22 14.20
N ALA A 48 1.53 -4.29 13.21
CA ALA A 48 1.90 -4.56 11.82
C ALA A 48 2.77 -3.44 11.24
N ILE A 49 2.44 -2.17 11.52
CA ILE A 49 3.19 -1.00 11.08
C ILE A 49 4.59 -1.00 11.70
N ASP A 50 4.70 -1.15 13.03
CA ASP A 50 5.99 -1.20 13.73
C ASP A 50 6.86 -2.34 13.18
N TYR A 51 6.27 -3.51 12.95
CA TYR A 51 6.97 -4.65 12.35
C TYR A 51 7.45 -4.36 10.92
N ALA A 52 6.59 -3.86 10.04
CA ALA A 52 6.96 -3.54 8.67
C ALA A 52 8.12 -2.52 8.61
N LEU A 53 8.02 -1.43 9.40
CA LEU A 53 9.02 -0.38 9.46
C LEU A 53 10.33 -0.82 10.14
N SER A 54 10.32 -1.92 10.90
CA SER A 54 11.54 -2.52 11.48
C SER A 54 12.36 -3.33 10.46
N LEU A 55 11.76 -3.71 9.32
CA LEU A 55 12.46 -4.52 8.32
C LEU A 55 13.47 -3.66 7.54
N PRO A 56 14.72 -4.09 7.44
CA PRO A 56 15.72 -3.40 6.61
C PRO A 56 15.22 -3.27 5.16
N GLN A 57 15.48 -2.13 4.53
CA GLN A 57 15.12 -1.84 3.15
C GLN A 57 13.60 -1.76 2.86
N CYS A 58 12.75 -1.79 3.89
CA CYS A 58 11.38 -1.38 3.76
C CYS A 58 11.34 0.13 3.50
N GLY A 59 10.72 0.55 2.40
CA GLY A 59 10.58 1.97 2.04
C GLY A 59 9.53 2.69 2.89
N GLY A 60 8.63 1.93 3.51
CA GLY A 60 7.51 2.43 4.28
C GLY A 60 6.29 1.51 4.19
N VAL A 61 5.12 2.06 4.46
CA VAL A 61 3.85 1.32 4.48
C VAL A 61 2.77 2.04 3.68
N GLU A 62 1.84 1.28 3.18
CA GLU A 62 0.52 1.75 2.82
C GLU A 62 -0.46 1.26 3.90
N VAL A 63 -1.45 2.09 4.26
CA VAL A 63 -2.49 1.76 5.22
C VAL A 63 -3.84 2.32 4.76
N ASP A 64 -4.89 1.55 4.99
CA ASP A 64 -6.27 1.89 4.64
C ASP A 64 -6.89 2.81 5.67
N VAL A 65 -7.52 3.90 5.25
CA VAL A 65 -8.08 4.90 6.16
C VAL A 65 -9.59 5.06 5.94
N ARG A 66 -10.35 4.97 7.04
CA ARG A 66 -11.79 5.27 7.11
C ARG A 66 -12.08 6.28 8.20
N MET A 67 -13.17 7.01 8.08
CA MET A 67 -13.62 7.99 9.07
C MET A 67 -14.92 7.51 9.74
N ASP A 68 -14.95 7.54 11.06
CA ASP A 68 -16.15 7.18 11.83
C ASP A 68 -17.22 8.30 11.84
N ALA A 69 -18.34 8.04 12.49
CA ALA A 69 -19.44 9.01 12.59
C ALA A 69 -19.08 10.28 13.39
N ASN A 70 -18.03 10.25 14.20
CA ASN A 70 -17.56 11.36 15.00
C ASN A 70 -16.41 12.16 14.34
N GLY A 71 -15.93 11.70 13.16
CA GLY A 71 -14.83 12.34 12.45
C GLY A 71 -13.44 11.80 12.82
N GLN A 72 -13.34 10.78 13.69
CA GLN A 72 -12.07 10.12 13.97
C GLN A 72 -11.67 9.22 12.80
N LEU A 73 -10.39 9.29 12.39
CA LEU A 73 -9.82 8.43 11.35
C LEU A 73 -9.33 7.12 11.96
N TRP A 74 -9.58 6.02 11.26
CA TRP A 74 -9.23 4.65 11.66
C TRP A 74 -8.50 3.93 10.55
N LEU A 75 -7.57 3.06 10.91
CA LEU A 75 -6.93 2.17 9.96
C LEU A 75 -7.80 0.91 9.81
N PHE A 76 -8.51 0.80 8.67
CA PHE A 76 -9.41 -0.32 8.41
C PHE A 76 -9.71 -0.47 6.92
N HIS A 77 -9.57 -1.69 6.39
CA HIS A 77 -9.76 -1.96 4.96
C HIS A 77 -11.22 -2.18 4.57
N ASP A 78 -11.91 -3.10 5.25
CA ASP A 78 -13.19 -3.63 4.80
C ASP A 78 -14.33 -2.61 4.95
N GLN A 79 -15.42 -2.84 4.21
CA GLN A 79 -16.61 -2.00 4.32
C GLN A 79 -17.35 -2.22 5.64
N THR A 80 -17.29 -3.43 6.18
CA THR A 80 -17.99 -3.81 7.42
C THR A 80 -17.03 -4.43 8.43
N LEU A 81 -17.32 -4.21 9.72
CA LEU A 81 -16.48 -4.62 10.85
C LEU A 81 -16.49 -6.13 11.08
N GLU A 82 -17.64 -6.79 10.85
CA GLU A 82 -17.81 -8.22 11.07
C GLU A 82 -16.98 -9.12 10.18
N SER A 83 -16.38 -8.57 9.12
CA SER A 83 -15.46 -9.31 8.25
C SER A 83 -14.20 -9.77 8.98
N SER A 84 -13.69 -8.96 9.90
CA SER A 84 -12.39 -9.17 10.54
C SER A 84 -12.34 -8.89 12.04
N THR A 85 -13.42 -8.32 12.63
CA THR A 85 -13.47 -7.93 14.05
C THR A 85 -14.61 -8.61 14.80
N ASP A 86 -14.65 -8.42 16.12
CA ASP A 86 -15.75 -8.84 16.99
C ASP A 86 -16.92 -7.84 17.01
N LEU A 87 -16.79 -6.71 16.28
CA LEU A 87 -17.83 -5.70 16.11
C LEU A 87 -18.67 -5.94 14.84
N ASN A 88 -19.78 -5.20 14.71
CA ASN A 88 -20.68 -5.26 13.56
C ASN A 88 -20.96 -3.86 12.99
N GLY A 89 -21.34 -3.82 11.72
CA GLY A 89 -21.68 -2.58 11.00
C GLY A 89 -20.52 -1.96 10.27
N ALA A 90 -20.68 -0.74 9.76
CA ALA A 90 -19.63 -0.01 9.05
C ALA A 90 -18.91 0.97 9.97
N VAL A 91 -17.63 1.22 9.70
CA VAL A 91 -16.82 2.23 10.42
C VAL A 91 -17.52 3.59 10.35
N GLU A 92 -17.99 3.99 9.16
CA GLU A 92 -18.59 5.29 8.89
C GLU A 92 -19.88 5.56 9.68
N SER A 93 -20.58 4.53 10.15
CA SER A 93 -21.79 4.63 10.98
C SER A 93 -21.56 4.36 12.46
N SER A 94 -20.34 4.01 12.83
CA SER A 94 -19.97 3.68 14.21
C SER A 94 -19.46 4.90 14.96
N THR A 95 -19.65 4.90 16.30
CA THR A 95 -19.04 5.92 17.16
C THR A 95 -17.60 5.56 17.50
N THR A 96 -16.78 6.55 17.80
CA THR A 96 -15.39 6.37 18.26
C THR A 96 -15.31 5.39 19.45
N ALA A 97 -16.15 5.56 20.47
CA ALA A 97 -16.18 4.70 21.65
C ALA A 97 -16.52 3.22 21.32
N TYR A 98 -17.39 3.01 20.32
CA TYR A 98 -17.71 1.66 19.85
C TYR A 98 -16.51 1.00 19.18
N LEU A 99 -15.81 1.72 18.31
CA LEU A 99 -14.63 1.21 17.60
C LEU A 99 -13.43 0.95 18.55
N GLU A 100 -13.26 1.78 19.59
CA GLU A 100 -12.22 1.56 20.62
C GLU A 100 -12.40 0.25 21.39
N SER A 101 -13.63 -0.21 21.54
CA SER A 101 -13.94 -1.49 22.21
C SER A 101 -13.60 -2.71 21.39
N GLY A 102 -13.45 -2.56 20.07
CA GLY A 102 -13.30 -3.66 19.12
C GLY A 102 -11.94 -4.33 19.12
N ARG A 103 -11.94 -5.61 18.74
CA ARG A 103 -10.73 -6.41 18.54
C ARG A 103 -10.80 -7.16 17.24
N TYR A 104 -9.65 -7.27 16.57
CA TYR A 104 -9.52 -8.14 15.40
C TYR A 104 -9.66 -9.60 15.82
N ARG A 105 -10.27 -10.42 14.95
CA ARG A 105 -10.34 -11.88 15.11
C ARG A 105 -9.04 -12.55 14.67
N SER A 106 -7.94 -12.00 15.11
CA SER A 106 -6.59 -12.51 14.92
C SER A 106 -6.15 -13.31 16.13
N LEU A 107 -5.03 -14.02 16.02
CA LEU A 107 -4.44 -14.76 17.14
C LEU A 107 -4.10 -13.84 18.33
N LYS A 108 -3.74 -12.59 18.06
CA LYS A 108 -3.33 -11.63 19.09
C LYS A 108 -4.43 -10.69 19.55
N GLN A 109 -5.59 -10.73 18.88
CA GLN A 109 -6.74 -9.88 19.20
C GLN A 109 -6.36 -8.40 19.32
N GLU A 110 -5.58 -7.90 18.34
CA GLU A 110 -5.13 -6.52 18.32
C GLU A 110 -6.33 -5.56 18.32
N PRO A 111 -6.23 -4.39 18.99
CA PRO A 111 -7.24 -3.35 18.91
C PRO A 111 -7.28 -2.73 17.50
N LEU A 112 -8.42 -2.16 17.12
CA LEU A 112 -8.49 -1.29 15.94
C LEU A 112 -7.59 -0.07 16.18
N ALA A 113 -6.88 0.35 15.14
CA ALA A 113 -5.93 1.45 15.24
C ALA A 113 -6.56 2.78 14.81
N ALA A 114 -6.81 3.67 15.76
CA ALA A 114 -7.15 5.06 15.45
C ALA A 114 -5.92 5.80 14.92
N LEU A 115 -6.09 6.56 13.83
CA LEU A 115 -5.04 7.42 13.28
C LEU A 115 -4.94 8.69 14.14
N THR A 116 -4.13 8.60 15.18
CA THR A 116 -3.84 9.68 16.14
C THR A 116 -2.45 10.25 15.90
N SER A 117 -2.12 11.34 16.57
CA SER A 117 -0.77 11.93 16.53
C SER A 117 0.32 10.92 16.94
N ASP A 118 0.03 10.04 17.91
CA ASP A 118 0.99 9.00 18.33
C ASP A 118 1.25 7.99 17.22
N LEU A 119 0.20 7.57 16.50
CA LEU A 119 0.36 6.65 15.38
C LEU A 119 1.03 7.34 14.18
N VAL A 120 0.73 8.61 13.93
CA VAL A 120 1.43 9.44 12.93
C VAL A 120 2.92 9.49 13.22
N ASN A 121 3.35 9.65 14.47
CA ASN A 121 4.76 9.63 14.85
C ASN A 121 5.44 8.28 14.54
N VAL A 122 4.72 7.17 14.64
CA VAL A 122 5.24 5.85 14.23
C VAL A 122 5.38 5.79 12.71
N LEU A 123 4.37 6.23 11.97
CA LEU A 123 4.35 6.25 10.52
C LEU A 123 5.44 7.16 9.92
N HIS A 124 5.87 8.20 10.62
CA HIS A 124 6.99 9.08 10.23
C HIS A 124 8.35 8.37 10.14
N LYS A 125 8.51 7.17 10.68
CA LYS A 125 9.75 6.37 10.54
C LYS A 125 10.00 5.89 9.11
N GLY A 126 9.01 5.96 8.22
CA GLY A 126 9.09 5.61 6.82
C GLY A 126 8.14 6.46 5.98
N LYS A 127 8.19 6.33 4.65
CA LYS A 127 7.15 6.93 3.80
C LYS A 127 5.84 6.21 4.01
N THR A 128 4.73 6.95 3.97
CA THR A 128 3.40 6.40 4.20
C THR A 128 2.43 6.81 3.09
N PHE A 129 1.74 5.82 2.54
CA PHE A 129 0.57 6.03 1.70
C PHE A 129 -0.69 5.78 2.54
N LEU A 130 -1.58 6.78 2.60
CA LEU A 130 -2.90 6.66 3.22
C LEU A 130 -3.91 6.38 2.11
N ASP A 131 -4.41 5.15 2.03
CA ASP A 131 -5.45 4.77 1.06
C ASP A 131 -6.84 5.08 1.64
N MET A 132 -7.45 6.13 1.10
CA MET A 132 -8.72 6.66 1.58
C MET A 132 -9.87 5.75 1.14
N LYS A 133 -10.35 4.92 2.05
CA LYS A 133 -11.50 4.04 1.83
C LYS A 133 -12.81 4.77 2.16
N GLY A 134 -13.90 4.28 1.59
CA GLY A 134 -15.20 4.91 1.78
C GLY A 134 -15.37 6.12 0.88
N SER A 135 -16.32 6.01 -0.01
CA SER A 135 -16.63 7.04 -1.01
C SER A 135 -17.69 8.02 -0.53
N SER A 136 -18.06 8.04 0.76
CA SER A 136 -19.13 8.90 1.20
C SER A 136 -18.70 10.37 1.11
N VAL A 137 -18.94 10.90 -0.06
CA VAL A 137 -18.83 12.31 -0.43
C VAL A 137 -19.62 13.23 0.51
N ALA A 138 -20.52 12.65 1.32
CA ALA A 138 -21.37 13.38 2.25
C ALA A 138 -20.59 14.14 3.34
N ASN A 139 -19.39 13.70 3.72
CA ASN A 139 -18.60 14.29 4.81
C ASN A 139 -17.20 14.75 4.34
N LYS A 140 -17.05 15.24 3.10
CA LYS A 140 -15.75 15.65 2.55
C LYS A 140 -15.02 16.70 3.39
N ASP A 141 -15.76 17.69 3.87
CA ASP A 141 -15.16 18.78 4.66
C ASP A 141 -14.66 18.27 6.01
N SER A 142 -15.43 17.36 6.65
CA SER A 142 -15.02 16.70 7.88
C SER A 142 -13.78 15.82 7.66
N LEU A 143 -13.74 15.06 6.57
CA LEU A 143 -12.58 14.22 6.23
C LEU A 143 -11.32 15.06 6.01
N LEU A 144 -11.44 16.16 5.26
CA LEU A 144 -10.33 17.10 5.05
C LEU A 144 -9.90 17.74 6.37
N ALA A 145 -10.83 18.20 7.19
CA ALA A 145 -10.54 18.78 8.50
C ALA A 145 -9.81 17.80 9.43
N SER A 146 -10.27 16.54 9.49
CA SER A 146 -9.65 15.50 10.29
C SER A 146 -8.22 15.19 9.82
N LEU A 147 -7.96 15.11 8.50
CA LEU A 147 -6.61 14.93 7.97
C LEU A 147 -5.70 16.13 8.28
N LEU A 148 -6.21 17.36 8.11
CA LEU A 148 -5.43 18.57 8.40
C LEU A 148 -5.08 18.70 9.89
N SER A 149 -5.95 18.25 10.80
CA SER A 149 -5.68 18.28 12.24
C SER A 149 -4.50 17.41 12.67
N LEU A 150 -4.13 16.41 11.86
CA LEU A 150 -2.99 15.52 12.12
C LEU A 150 -1.64 16.15 11.79
N ASN A 151 -1.59 17.31 11.14
CA ASN A 151 -0.37 18.01 10.72
C ASN A 151 0.63 17.09 9.97
N LEU A 152 0.13 16.31 9.03
CA LEU A 152 0.94 15.35 8.26
C LEU A 152 2.01 16.06 7.42
N ASP A 153 3.26 15.61 7.56
CA ASP A 153 4.35 16.06 6.69
C ASP A 153 4.18 15.50 5.26
N THR A 154 3.90 16.37 4.31
CA THR A 154 3.68 15.99 2.90
C THR A 154 4.93 15.45 2.19
N ALA A 155 6.12 15.56 2.79
CA ALA A 155 7.32 14.88 2.32
C ALA A 155 7.31 13.37 2.65
N GLN A 156 6.62 12.97 3.73
CA GLN A 156 6.51 11.60 4.19
C GLN A 156 5.17 10.95 3.83
N PHE A 157 4.08 11.74 3.82
CA PHE A 157 2.74 11.24 3.59
C PHE A 157 2.23 11.57 2.19
N SER A 158 1.59 10.61 1.55
CA SER A 158 0.86 10.76 0.30
C SER A 158 -0.50 10.08 0.42
N LEU A 159 -1.48 10.56 -0.35
CA LEU A 159 -2.82 9.96 -0.35
C LEU A 159 -3.00 9.09 -1.60
N ILE A 160 -3.72 7.98 -1.43
CA ILE A 160 -4.34 7.22 -2.51
C ILE A 160 -5.84 7.43 -2.38
N VAL A 161 -6.50 7.83 -3.46
CA VAL A 161 -7.93 8.15 -3.44
C VAL A 161 -8.69 7.38 -4.53
N PRO A 162 -9.90 6.89 -4.24
CA PRO A 162 -10.66 6.05 -5.19
C PRO A 162 -11.40 6.84 -6.27
N THR A 163 -11.50 8.18 -6.16
CA THR A 163 -12.30 8.98 -7.09
C THR A 163 -11.63 10.32 -7.40
N GLU A 164 -11.90 10.86 -8.61
CA GLU A 164 -11.47 12.19 -9.00
C GLU A 164 -12.02 13.28 -8.06
N ALA A 165 -13.21 13.09 -7.53
CA ALA A 165 -13.81 14.04 -6.58
C ALA A 165 -13.00 14.16 -5.28
N LEU A 166 -12.44 13.07 -4.76
CA LEU A 166 -11.52 13.10 -3.62
C LEU A 166 -10.14 13.62 -4.03
N PHE A 167 -9.67 13.29 -5.25
CA PHE A 167 -8.46 13.88 -5.77
C PHE A 167 -8.56 15.42 -5.79
N HIS A 168 -9.62 16.01 -6.32
CA HIS A 168 -9.82 17.45 -6.34
C HIS A 168 -9.92 18.07 -4.94
N LEU A 169 -10.44 17.34 -3.95
CA LEU A 169 -10.46 17.77 -2.56
C LEU A 169 -9.05 17.91 -1.96
N PHE A 170 -8.15 16.99 -2.28
CA PHE A 170 -6.85 16.86 -1.61
C PHE A 170 -5.65 17.40 -2.39
N LYS A 171 -5.72 17.51 -3.73
CA LYS A 171 -4.58 17.76 -4.63
C LYS A 171 -3.71 18.97 -4.26
N ASN A 172 -4.30 20.03 -3.69
CA ASN A 172 -3.59 21.24 -3.30
C ASN A 172 -2.99 21.20 -1.87
N ARG A 173 -3.21 20.10 -1.14
CA ARG A 173 -2.78 19.93 0.25
C ARG A 173 -1.84 18.75 0.43
N PHE A 174 -2.03 17.69 -0.35
CA PHE A 174 -1.28 16.44 -0.22
C PHE A 174 -0.85 15.92 -1.60
N PRO A 175 0.35 15.30 -1.69
CA PRO A 175 0.70 14.49 -2.85
C PRO A 175 -0.32 13.36 -3.01
N THR A 176 -1.09 13.35 -4.11
CA THR A 176 -2.24 12.48 -4.26
C THR A 176 -2.11 11.59 -5.49
N TYR A 177 -2.41 10.30 -5.33
CA TYR A 177 -2.48 9.27 -6.35
C TYR A 177 -3.94 8.85 -6.54
N LEU A 178 -4.32 8.51 -7.77
CA LEU A 178 -5.64 7.99 -8.08
C LEU A 178 -5.59 6.46 -8.14
N ALA A 179 -6.46 5.78 -7.38
CA ALA A 179 -6.63 4.34 -7.47
C ALA A 179 -7.47 3.99 -8.70
N LEU A 180 -6.99 3.06 -9.54
CA LEU A 180 -7.66 2.64 -10.75
C LEU A 180 -7.97 1.14 -10.71
N HIS A 181 -9.13 0.78 -11.28
CA HIS A 181 -9.50 -0.62 -11.52
C HIS A 181 -8.85 -1.14 -12.81
N GLU A 182 -8.89 -0.33 -13.87
CA GLU A 182 -8.27 -0.61 -15.17
C GLU A 182 -7.44 0.61 -15.61
N PHE A 183 -6.38 0.38 -16.39
CA PHE A 183 -5.58 1.49 -16.92
C PHE A 183 -6.39 2.38 -17.86
N SER A 184 -7.39 1.84 -18.56
CA SER A 184 -8.32 2.59 -19.42
C SER A 184 -9.19 3.58 -18.68
N ASP A 185 -9.33 3.46 -17.34
CA ASP A 185 -10.09 4.41 -16.53
C ASP A 185 -9.35 5.76 -16.38
N LEU A 186 -8.06 5.79 -16.71
CA LEU A 186 -7.25 7.01 -16.69
C LEU A 186 -7.50 7.81 -17.96
N SER A 187 -8.22 8.91 -17.86
CA SER A 187 -8.47 9.78 -19.02
C SER A 187 -7.26 10.62 -19.40
N SER A 188 -7.04 10.81 -20.71
CA SER A 188 -5.99 11.71 -21.21
C SER A 188 -6.22 13.15 -20.73
N SER A 189 -7.49 13.58 -20.66
CA SER A 189 -7.85 14.91 -20.18
C SER A 189 -7.42 15.13 -18.73
N LEU A 190 -7.55 14.13 -17.85
CA LEU A 190 -7.10 14.22 -16.46
C LEU A 190 -5.57 14.37 -16.38
N LEU A 191 -4.84 13.62 -17.21
CA LEU A 191 -3.36 13.71 -17.23
C LEU A 191 -2.86 15.07 -17.70
N GLU A 192 -3.54 15.70 -18.66
CA GLU A 192 -3.19 16.99 -19.24
C GLU A 192 -3.60 18.16 -18.34
N SER A 193 -4.80 18.08 -17.74
CA SER A 193 -5.37 19.19 -16.96
C SER A 193 -4.91 19.20 -15.50
N GLU A 194 -4.36 18.09 -14.97
CA GLU A 194 -4.07 17.95 -13.55
C GLU A 194 -2.58 17.68 -13.28
N PRO A 195 -1.73 18.72 -13.33
CA PRO A 195 -0.29 18.58 -13.04
C PRO A 195 -0.04 18.12 -11.59
N GLU A 196 -0.95 18.41 -10.65
CA GLU A 196 -0.89 18.01 -9.24
C GLU A 196 -1.08 16.51 -9.03
N LEU A 197 -1.68 15.79 -9.99
CA LEU A 197 -1.79 14.33 -9.92
C LEU A 197 -0.39 13.70 -9.90
N ARG A 198 -0.01 13.11 -8.77
CA ARG A 198 1.32 12.50 -8.62
C ARG A 198 1.48 11.23 -9.45
N GLY A 199 0.39 10.50 -9.64
CA GLY A 199 0.38 9.25 -10.37
C GLY A 199 -0.84 8.40 -10.05
N ILE A 200 -0.71 7.11 -10.28
CA ILE A 200 -1.78 6.13 -10.08
C ILE A 200 -1.36 5.01 -9.14
N CYS A 201 -2.37 4.38 -8.51
CA CYS A 201 -2.24 3.12 -7.80
C CYS A 201 -3.10 2.07 -8.51
N ILE A 202 -2.51 0.95 -8.95
CA ILE A 202 -3.18 -0.01 -9.81
C ILE A 202 -2.69 -1.44 -9.54
N ARG A 203 -3.56 -2.43 -9.76
CA ARG A 203 -3.22 -3.86 -9.65
C ARG A 203 -2.13 -4.27 -10.63
N ASN A 204 -1.28 -5.19 -10.20
CA ASN A 204 -0.17 -5.68 -11.03
C ASN A 204 -0.64 -6.23 -12.40
N GLU A 205 -1.75 -6.95 -12.45
CA GLU A 205 -2.27 -7.54 -13.68
C GLU A 205 -2.93 -6.53 -14.65
N LYS A 206 -3.24 -5.32 -14.17
CA LYS A 206 -3.98 -4.29 -14.89
C LYS A 206 -3.10 -3.21 -15.54
N ILE A 207 -1.79 -3.37 -15.48
CA ILE A 207 -0.84 -2.42 -16.08
C ILE A 207 0.33 -3.16 -16.73
N THR A 208 0.77 -2.67 -17.88
CA THR A 208 1.95 -3.18 -18.60
C THR A 208 3.19 -2.35 -18.30
N ARG A 209 4.36 -2.86 -18.69
CA ARG A 209 5.64 -2.12 -18.59
C ARG A 209 5.64 -0.87 -19.46
N GLU A 210 5.05 -0.95 -20.65
CA GLU A 210 4.93 0.15 -21.61
C GLU A 210 4.11 1.30 -21.01
N GLN A 211 2.99 0.96 -20.34
CA GLN A 211 2.14 1.93 -19.66
C GLN A 211 2.84 2.59 -18.47
N VAL A 212 3.62 1.84 -17.68
CA VAL A 212 4.47 2.41 -16.62
C VAL A 212 5.51 3.37 -17.22
N ASN A 213 6.16 2.98 -18.32
CA ASN A 213 7.13 3.83 -19.00
C ASN A 213 6.48 5.09 -19.60
N PHE A 214 5.28 4.97 -20.15
CA PHE A 214 4.49 6.12 -20.61
C PHE A 214 4.24 7.10 -19.45
N LEU A 215 3.72 6.63 -18.31
CA LEU A 215 3.49 7.49 -17.15
C LEU A 215 4.78 8.17 -16.68
N LYS A 216 5.90 7.45 -16.66
CA LYS A 216 7.20 8.05 -16.33
C LYS A 216 7.61 9.14 -17.31
N SER A 217 7.35 8.96 -18.61
CA SER A 217 7.71 9.95 -19.64
C SER A 217 6.98 11.29 -19.49
N ILE A 218 5.80 11.27 -18.84
CA ILE A 218 5.00 12.46 -18.51
C ILE A 218 5.09 12.82 -17.01
N HIS A 219 6.16 12.37 -16.33
CA HIS A 219 6.45 12.65 -14.91
C HIS A 219 5.38 12.17 -13.91
N LYS A 220 4.55 11.17 -14.27
CA LYS A 220 3.60 10.52 -13.38
C LYS A 220 4.20 9.24 -12.81
N LYS A 221 3.87 8.96 -11.55
CA LYS A 221 4.38 7.81 -10.81
C LYS A 221 3.37 6.66 -10.85
N THR A 222 3.86 5.44 -10.65
CA THR A 222 3.00 4.25 -10.57
C THR A 222 3.27 3.51 -9.28
N LEU A 223 2.21 3.25 -8.52
CA LEU A 223 2.18 2.32 -7.39
C LEU A 223 1.51 1.05 -7.87
N ILE A 224 2.15 -0.10 -7.67
CA ILE A 224 1.57 -1.41 -8.02
C ILE A 224 1.24 -2.17 -6.75
N TYR A 225 0.05 -2.75 -6.67
CA TYR A 225 -0.40 -3.54 -5.53
C TYR A 225 -0.93 -4.94 -5.92
N GLU A 226 -1.38 -5.72 -4.93
CA GLU A 226 -1.87 -7.08 -5.05
C GLU A 226 -0.79 -8.05 -5.56
N VAL A 227 0.37 -8.03 -4.91
CA VAL A 227 1.50 -8.91 -5.22
C VAL A 227 1.94 -9.67 -3.97
N ARG A 228 1.74 -10.98 -3.98
CA ARG A 228 2.01 -11.88 -2.84
C ARG A 228 2.82 -13.11 -3.19
N SER A 229 3.00 -13.42 -4.48
CA SER A 229 3.75 -14.60 -4.92
C SER A 229 5.10 -14.19 -5.52
N PRO A 230 6.12 -15.07 -5.50
CA PRO A 230 7.42 -14.79 -6.13
C PRO A 230 7.30 -14.34 -7.59
N LYS A 231 6.42 -15.01 -8.36
CA LYS A 231 6.15 -14.68 -9.77
C LYS A 231 5.48 -13.31 -9.91
N GLY A 232 4.49 -13.01 -9.06
CA GLY A 232 3.80 -11.73 -9.07
C GLY A 232 4.72 -10.56 -8.71
N ILE A 233 5.55 -10.73 -7.68
CA ILE A 233 6.54 -9.74 -7.25
C ILE A 233 7.57 -9.50 -8.36
N ALA A 234 8.14 -10.56 -8.93
CA ALA A 234 9.10 -10.44 -10.03
C ALA A 234 8.47 -9.75 -11.26
N SER A 235 7.21 -10.08 -11.60
CA SER A 235 6.46 -9.42 -12.66
C SER A 235 6.30 -7.92 -12.41
N ALA A 236 5.93 -7.53 -11.20
CA ALA A 236 5.77 -6.13 -10.82
C ALA A 236 7.11 -5.37 -10.85
N LEU A 237 8.17 -5.95 -10.29
CA LEU A 237 9.53 -5.36 -10.32
C LEU A 237 10.04 -5.16 -11.75
N ASN A 238 9.77 -6.10 -12.67
CA ASN A 238 10.15 -5.98 -14.07
C ASN A 238 9.45 -4.83 -14.81
N LYS A 239 8.33 -4.34 -14.32
CA LYS A 239 7.67 -3.13 -14.85
C LYS A 239 8.34 -1.85 -14.39
N ASN A 240 9.17 -1.94 -13.34
CA ASN A 240 9.91 -0.84 -12.74
C ASN A 240 9.02 0.33 -12.31
N PRO A 241 7.97 0.12 -11.47
CA PRO A 241 7.14 1.21 -10.93
C PRO A 241 7.92 2.06 -9.92
N GLU A 242 7.34 3.16 -9.45
CA GLU A 242 7.89 3.94 -8.33
C GLU A 242 7.90 3.10 -7.05
N ALA A 243 6.77 2.45 -6.74
CA ALA A 243 6.65 1.62 -5.56
C ALA A 243 5.84 0.35 -5.83
N LEU A 244 6.20 -0.69 -5.06
CA LEU A 244 5.49 -1.94 -4.97
C LEU A 244 4.89 -2.05 -3.56
N LEU A 245 3.55 -2.08 -3.47
CA LEU A 245 2.80 -2.36 -2.25
C LEU A 245 2.62 -3.87 -2.16
N SER A 246 3.42 -4.52 -1.33
CA SER A 246 3.51 -5.99 -1.31
C SER A 246 2.71 -6.59 -0.16
N ASP A 247 1.95 -7.64 -0.47
CA ASP A 247 1.29 -8.48 0.53
C ASP A 247 2.29 -9.42 1.24
N ASP A 248 3.44 -9.71 0.62
CA ASP A 248 4.55 -10.42 1.27
C ASP A 248 5.80 -9.55 1.26
N LEU A 249 5.90 -8.70 2.26
CA LEU A 249 6.93 -7.67 2.37
C LEU A 249 8.35 -8.26 2.45
N LYS A 250 8.55 -9.33 3.23
CA LYS A 250 9.86 -9.99 3.37
C LYS A 250 10.32 -10.60 2.06
N LEU A 251 9.42 -11.30 1.38
CA LEU A 251 9.71 -11.91 0.09
C LEU A 251 10.03 -10.85 -0.96
N ALA A 252 9.25 -9.75 -1.00
CA ALA A 252 9.49 -8.67 -1.96
C ALA A 252 10.86 -7.99 -1.75
N ILE A 253 11.22 -7.74 -0.49
CA ILE A 253 12.56 -7.22 -0.14
C ILE A 253 13.64 -8.22 -0.61
N GLY A 254 13.52 -9.49 -0.27
CA GLY A 254 14.50 -10.52 -0.62
C GLY A 254 14.65 -10.77 -2.14
N LEU A 255 13.59 -10.55 -2.93
CA LEU A 255 13.65 -10.70 -4.39
C LEU A 255 14.25 -9.48 -5.09
N ARG A 256 14.22 -8.31 -4.43
CA ARG A 256 14.79 -7.08 -4.98
C ARG A 256 16.31 -7.01 -4.74
N TYR A 257 16.78 -7.44 -3.58
CA TYR A 257 18.15 -7.30 -3.08
C TYR A 257 18.87 -8.64 -2.96
#